data_33422a247244e2d8216e2d69d1ca2013
#
_entry.id   33422a247244e2d8216e2d69d1ca2013
#
_cell.length_a   1.000
_cell.length_b   1.000
_cell.length_c   1.000
_cell.angle_alpha   90.00
_cell.angle_beta   90.00
_cell.angle_gamma   90.00
#
_symmetry.space_group_name_H-M   'P 1'
#
loop_
_entity.id
_entity.type
_entity.pdbx_description
1 polymer ?
#
loop_
_entity_poly.entity_id
_entity_poly.type
_entity_poly.pdbx_seq_one_letter_code
_entity_poly.pdbx_strand_id
1 'polypeptide(L)'
;MILIVGSQHDDILYFESVMSNKKQELVLGQYPVTVGTIFNQGVVLVDQIKTNYVSSALVLHLIEKYFIFLVFNVGRCIAFTKDVKPLEIAVSQRVVAGDVDQINEDNVKFAQIPGFEQVFNCQNDIIGYLSDAFEKRTFSKIKLCNYVSTSVEYHRPEQVDHLKECEHLLGFANNVVFDSNSSGVALACALKKVAFISVKVIERYIDGQKDINTYLKALKEYTNIGKAVVTCIGDIGHNEVITEGGGK
;
A
#
# COMPACT_ATOMS: atom_id res chain seq x y z
N MET A 1 -8.54 -0.52 -15.33
CA MET A 1 -8.96 -1.35 -14.18
C MET A 1 -8.26 -0.90 -12.90
N ILE A 2 -8.72 -1.33 -11.73
CA ILE A 2 -8.07 -1.09 -10.43
C ILE A 2 -7.32 -2.36 -10.00
N LEU A 3 -6.10 -2.22 -9.48
CA LEU A 3 -5.34 -3.32 -8.92
C LEU A 3 -5.35 -3.25 -7.39
N ILE A 4 -5.62 -4.35 -6.72
CA ILE A 4 -5.50 -4.51 -5.27
C ILE A 4 -4.41 -5.54 -5.00
N VAL A 5 -3.39 -5.13 -4.27
CA VAL A 5 -2.21 -5.93 -3.93
C VAL A 5 -2.23 -6.25 -2.45
N GLY A 6 -2.21 -7.52 -2.08
CA GLY A 6 -2.11 -7.98 -0.70
C GLY A 6 -0.73 -8.60 -0.41
N SER A 7 -0.25 -8.46 0.83
CA SER A 7 0.96 -9.14 1.29
C SER A 7 0.69 -10.60 1.65
N GLN A 8 -0.52 -10.90 2.07
CA GLN A 8 -1.03 -12.23 2.42
C GLN A 8 -2.46 -12.39 1.93
N HIS A 9 -2.95 -13.62 1.90
CA HIS A 9 -4.31 -13.93 1.45
C HIS A 9 -5.39 -13.24 2.31
N ASP A 10 -5.19 -13.19 3.62
CA ASP A 10 -6.12 -12.53 4.55
C ASP A 10 -6.36 -11.03 4.21
N ASP A 11 -5.36 -10.39 3.61
CA ASP A 11 -5.44 -8.96 3.25
C ASP A 11 -6.47 -8.70 2.15
N ILE A 12 -6.77 -9.70 1.31
CA ILE A 12 -7.67 -9.58 0.15
C ILE A 12 -8.99 -10.32 0.25
N LEU A 13 -9.21 -11.14 1.29
CA LEU A 13 -10.42 -11.96 1.47
C LEU A 13 -11.73 -11.18 1.35
N TYR A 14 -11.79 -9.98 1.94
CA TYR A 14 -12.99 -9.15 1.85
C TYR A 14 -13.30 -8.76 0.40
N PHE A 15 -12.28 -8.38 -0.37
CA PHE A 15 -12.45 -8.01 -1.78
C PHE A 15 -12.95 -9.20 -2.59
N GLU A 16 -12.37 -10.38 -2.38
CA GLU A 16 -12.83 -11.60 -3.03
C GLU A 16 -14.30 -11.90 -2.70
N SER A 17 -14.73 -11.66 -1.47
CA SER A 17 -16.11 -11.94 -1.04
C SER A 17 -17.16 -11.06 -1.71
N VAL A 18 -16.81 -9.81 -2.07
CA VAL A 18 -17.74 -8.84 -2.68
C VAL A 18 -17.57 -8.71 -4.20
N MET A 19 -16.54 -9.33 -4.77
CA MET A 19 -16.28 -9.31 -6.20
C MET A 19 -17.25 -10.22 -6.98
N SER A 20 -17.74 -9.73 -8.09
CA SER A 20 -18.56 -10.46 -9.05
C SER A 20 -17.77 -10.83 -10.31
N ASN A 21 -18.31 -11.75 -11.13
CA ASN A 21 -17.74 -12.19 -12.42
C ASN A 21 -16.27 -12.64 -12.31
N LYS A 22 -15.93 -13.33 -11.23
CA LYS A 22 -14.56 -13.74 -10.92
C LYS A 22 -14.02 -14.75 -11.90
N LYS A 23 -12.80 -14.50 -12.39
CA LYS A 23 -11.99 -15.42 -13.18
C LYS A 23 -10.59 -15.47 -12.60
N GLN A 24 -10.07 -16.64 -12.36
CA GLN A 24 -8.69 -16.85 -11.90
C GLN A 24 -7.78 -17.20 -13.07
N GLU A 25 -6.58 -16.68 -13.05
CA GLU A 25 -5.51 -17.03 -13.98
C GLU A 25 -4.14 -16.97 -13.30
N LEU A 26 -3.14 -17.58 -13.91
CA LEU A 26 -1.75 -17.50 -13.48
C LEU A 26 -1.02 -16.42 -14.29
N VAL A 27 -0.34 -15.55 -13.60
CA VAL A 27 0.51 -14.52 -14.19
C VAL A 27 1.98 -14.84 -13.92
N LEU A 28 2.84 -14.61 -14.90
CA LEU A 28 4.27 -14.99 -14.87
C LEU A 28 4.48 -16.47 -14.47
N GLY A 29 3.50 -17.33 -14.80
CA GLY A 29 3.54 -18.76 -14.57
C GLY A 29 3.40 -19.23 -13.10
N GLN A 30 3.31 -18.30 -12.12
CA GLN A 30 3.30 -18.69 -10.70
C GLN A 30 2.39 -17.86 -9.79
N TYR A 31 2.00 -16.65 -10.20
CA TYR A 31 1.17 -15.78 -9.34
C TYR A 31 -0.31 -15.93 -9.69
N PRO A 32 -1.13 -16.49 -8.79
CA PRO A 32 -2.57 -16.51 -8.99
C PRO A 32 -3.13 -15.09 -8.90
N VAL A 33 -3.95 -14.74 -9.88
CA VAL A 33 -4.59 -13.43 -9.98
C VAL A 33 -6.08 -13.67 -10.19
N THR A 34 -6.92 -12.95 -9.43
CA THR A 34 -8.37 -12.97 -9.62
C THR A 34 -8.81 -11.67 -10.31
N VAL A 35 -9.43 -11.81 -11.47
CA VAL A 35 -9.99 -10.70 -12.24
C VAL A 35 -11.51 -10.73 -12.15
N GLY A 36 -12.16 -9.59 -11.92
CA GLY A 36 -13.61 -9.49 -11.82
C GLY A 36 -14.09 -8.05 -11.70
N THR A 37 -15.25 -7.84 -11.06
CA THR A 37 -15.84 -6.49 -10.91
C THR A 37 -16.30 -6.22 -9.50
N ILE A 38 -16.15 -4.97 -9.05
CA ILE A 38 -16.73 -4.39 -7.84
C ILE A 38 -17.47 -3.11 -8.28
N PHE A 39 -18.80 -3.01 -8.04
CA PHE A 39 -19.66 -1.91 -8.52
C PHE A 39 -19.50 -1.62 -10.03
N ASN A 40 -19.41 -2.69 -10.85
CA ASN A 40 -19.14 -2.64 -12.30
C ASN A 40 -17.74 -2.12 -12.68
N GLN A 41 -16.93 -1.69 -11.73
CA GLN A 41 -15.52 -1.33 -11.96
C GLN A 41 -14.68 -2.59 -12.08
N GLY A 42 -13.88 -2.71 -13.13
CA GLY A 42 -12.95 -3.82 -13.30
C GLY A 42 -11.86 -3.81 -12.24
N VAL A 43 -11.69 -4.93 -11.56
CA VAL A 43 -10.72 -5.10 -10.46
C VAL A 43 -9.85 -6.34 -10.67
N VAL A 44 -8.57 -6.20 -10.38
CA VAL A 44 -7.59 -7.28 -10.35
C VAL A 44 -7.11 -7.44 -8.91
N LEU A 45 -7.17 -8.65 -8.37
CA LEU A 45 -6.63 -8.99 -7.05
C LEU A 45 -5.40 -9.87 -7.20
N VAL A 46 -4.38 -9.58 -6.41
CA VAL A 46 -3.19 -10.42 -6.26
C VAL A 46 -2.71 -10.39 -4.81
N ASP A 47 -2.27 -11.52 -4.27
CA ASP A 47 -1.75 -11.65 -2.93
C ASP A 47 -0.31 -12.20 -2.89
N GLN A 48 0.21 -12.43 -1.67
CA GLN A 48 1.54 -12.97 -1.38
C GLN A 48 2.72 -12.12 -1.89
N ILE A 49 2.50 -10.82 -2.03
CA ILE A 49 3.52 -9.87 -2.49
C ILE A 49 4.29 -9.31 -1.28
N LYS A 50 5.39 -9.97 -0.92
CA LYS A 50 6.09 -9.77 0.36
C LYS A 50 7.35 -8.90 0.30
N THR A 51 7.85 -8.58 -0.89
CA THR A 51 9.11 -7.80 -1.03
C THR A 51 8.99 -6.73 -2.09
N ASN A 52 9.80 -5.68 -1.98
CA ASN A 52 9.87 -4.60 -2.97
C ASN A 52 10.25 -5.11 -4.37
N TYR A 53 11.13 -6.11 -4.46
CA TYR A 53 11.56 -6.67 -5.74
C TYR A 53 10.41 -7.36 -6.48
N VAL A 54 9.68 -8.24 -5.78
CA VAL A 54 8.53 -8.95 -6.36
C VAL A 54 7.41 -7.96 -6.69
N SER A 55 7.11 -7.02 -5.78
CA SER A 55 6.04 -6.05 -6.01
C SER A 55 6.33 -5.16 -7.23
N SER A 56 7.56 -4.68 -7.40
CA SER A 56 7.89 -3.83 -8.55
C SER A 56 7.71 -4.57 -9.89
N ALA A 57 8.25 -5.78 -10.00
CA ALA A 57 8.17 -6.57 -11.23
C ALA A 57 6.73 -6.99 -11.56
N LEU A 58 6.01 -7.54 -10.57
CA LEU A 58 4.66 -8.06 -10.79
C LEU A 58 3.65 -6.95 -11.02
N VAL A 59 3.68 -5.88 -10.20
CA VAL A 59 2.76 -4.75 -10.36
C VAL A 59 2.97 -4.06 -11.71
N LEU A 60 4.23 -3.87 -12.13
CA LEU A 60 4.53 -3.31 -13.46
C LEU A 60 3.90 -4.16 -14.57
N HIS A 61 4.07 -5.48 -14.51
CA HIS A 61 3.48 -6.40 -15.48
C HIS A 61 1.93 -6.35 -15.46
N LEU A 62 1.32 -6.32 -14.27
CA LEU A 62 -0.13 -6.25 -14.14
C LEU A 62 -0.71 -4.91 -14.64
N ILE A 63 0.00 -3.79 -14.42
CA ILE A 63 -0.40 -2.48 -14.94
C ILE A 63 -0.51 -2.54 -16.47
N GLU A 64 0.49 -3.11 -17.15
CA GLU A 64 0.50 -3.23 -18.60
C GLU A 64 -0.57 -4.21 -19.12
N LYS A 65 -0.65 -5.39 -18.49
CA LYS A 65 -1.56 -6.45 -18.94
C LYS A 65 -3.04 -6.07 -18.83
N TYR A 66 -3.42 -5.37 -17.76
CA TYR A 66 -4.82 -5.07 -17.47
C TYR A 66 -5.19 -3.59 -17.58
N PHE A 67 -4.28 -2.74 -18.07
CA PHE A 67 -4.51 -1.30 -18.19
C PHE A 67 -4.97 -0.68 -16.86
N ILE A 68 -4.19 -0.94 -15.80
CA ILE A 68 -4.46 -0.45 -14.45
C ILE A 68 -4.23 1.07 -14.40
N PHE A 69 -5.15 1.81 -13.79
CA PHE A 69 -5.04 3.26 -13.57
C PHE A 69 -4.90 3.65 -12.10
N LEU A 70 -5.20 2.70 -11.16
CA LEU A 70 -5.08 2.92 -9.72
C LEU A 70 -4.65 1.62 -9.03
N VAL A 71 -3.72 1.73 -8.07
CA VAL A 71 -3.25 0.60 -7.26
C VAL A 71 -3.51 0.86 -5.79
N PHE A 72 -4.26 -0.04 -5.14
CA PHE A 72 -4.35 -0.14 -3.68
C PHE A 72 -3.41 -1.24 -3.19
N ASN A 73 -2.44 -0.88 -2.36
CA ASN A 73 -1.56 -1.83 -1.68
C ASN A 73 -2.05 -2.00 -0.24
N VAL A 74 -2.67 -3.13 0.04
CA VAL A 74 -3.29 -3.43 1.34
C VAL A 74 -2.48 -4.45 2.14
N GLY A 75 -2.67 -4.49 3.48
CA GLY A 75 -1.99 -5.46 4.32
C GLY A 75 -1.58 -4.90 5.68
N ARG A 76 -0.34 -5.11 6.06
CA ARG A 76 0.19 -4.80 7.39
C ARG A 76 1.48 -3.98 7.33
N CYS A 77 1.71 -3.23 8.41
CA CYS A 77 2.94 -2.47 8.62
C CYS A 77 3.31 -2.47 10.11
N ILE A 78 4.47 -1.91 10.41
CA ILE A 78 5.04 -1.82 11.77
C ILE A 78 5.21 -0.34 12.11
N ALA A 79 4.76 0.08 13.30
CA ALA A 79 4.98 1.44 13.78
C ALA A 79 6.45 1.67 14.15
N PHE A 80 7.04 2.74 13.64
CA PHE A 80 8.36 3.19 14.04
C PHE A 80 8.28 4.27 15.11
N THR A 81 7.46 5.29 14.88
CA THR A 81 7.23 6.36 15.84
C THR A 81 6.07 6.04 16.79
N LYS A 82 6.08 6.61 18.01
CA LYS A 82 5.09 6.30 19.06
C LYS A 82 3.75 7.06 18.90
N ASP A 83 3.65 7.96 17.96
CA ASP A 83 2.44 8.73 17.63
C ASP A 83 1.45 7.95 16.74
N VAL A 84 1.88 6.82 16.19
CA VAL A 84 1.05 5.80 15.55
C VAL A 84 1.00 4.54 16.42
N LYS A 85 -0.15 3.87 16.49
CA LYS A 85 -0.38 2.79 17.45
C LYS A 85 -0.82 1.50 16.76
N PRO A 86 -0.49 0.33 17.35
CA PRO A 86 -1.05 -0.95 16.91
C PRO A 86 -2.58 -0.88 16.81
N LEU A 87 -3.12 -1.51 15.76
CA LEU A 87 -4.53 -1.56 15.35
C LEU A 87 -5.09 -0.24 14.77
N GLU A 88 -4.32 0.85 14.70
CA GLU A 88 -4.67 1.96 13.82
C GLU A 88 -4.38 1.57 12.37
N ILE A 89 -5.06 2.23 11.44
CA ILE A 89 -4.87 2.03 10.00
C ILE A 89 -3.97 3.16 9.48
N ALA A 90 -2.82 2.77 8.95
CA ALA A 90 -1.90 3.65 8.26
C ALA A 90 -2.33 3.82 6.80
N VAL A 91 -2.52 5.07 6.39
CA VAL A 91 -2.76 5.46 4.99
C VAL A 91 -1.53 6.23 4.50
N SER A 92 -0.92 5.81 3.41
CA SER A 92 0.31 6.44 2.94
C SER A 92 0.08 7.83 2.36
N GLN A 93 0.87 8.80 2.82
CA GLN A 93 1.06 10.09 2.14
C GLN A 93 2.29 10.05 1.26
N ARG A 94 3.35 9.45 1.77
CA ARG A 94 4.68 9.38 1.15
C ARG A 94 5.26 7.99 1.36
N VAL A 95 6.00 7.52 0.36
CA VAL A 95 6.72 6.24 0.40
C VAL A 95 8.16 6.47 -0.03
N VAL A 96 9.11 5.87 0.68
CA VAL A 96 10.54 5.87 0.34
C VAL A 96 11.08 4.45 0.31
N ALA A 97 12.13 4.22 -0.46
CA ALA A 97 12.83 2.94 -0.57
C ALA A 97 13.93 2.85 0.51
N GLY A 98 13.56 2.46 1.74
CA GLY A 98 14.44 2.51 2.90
C GLY A 98 15.63 1.52 2.86
N ASP A 99 15.68 0.62 1.89
CA ASP A 99 16.80 -0.31 1.64
C ASP A 99 17.74 0.16 0.51
N VAL A 100 17.55 1.38 -0.01
CA VAL A 100 18.45 1.98 -1.00
C VAL A 100 19.38 2.97 -0.31
N ASP A 101 20.67 2.63 -0.30
CA ASP A 101 21.73 3.50 0.21
C ASP A 101 22.84 3.62 -0.85
N GLN A 102 22.79 4.68 -1.64
CA GLN A 102 23.76 5.02 -2.68
C GLN A 102 24.28 6.44 -2.53
N ILE A 103 24.40 6.91 -1.28
CA ILE A 103 24.81 8.29 -0.95
C ILE A 103 26.21 8.65 -1.55
N ASN A 104 27.05 7.65 -1.82
CA ASN A 104 28.37 7.87 -2.40
C ASN A 104 28.34 8.17 -3.89
N GLU A 105 27.22 8.06 -4.55
CA GLU A 105 27.04 8.50 -5.92
C GLU A 105 26.65 9.98 -5.98
N ASP A 106 27.20 10.71 -6.94
CA ASP A 106 26.94 12.13 -7.09
C ASP A 106 25.44 12.42 -7.19
N ASN A 107 24.93 13.26 -6.28
CA ASN A 107 23.54 13.72 -6.21
C ASN A 107 22.46 12.68 -5.84
N VAL A 108 22.81 11.49 -5.35
CA VAL A 108 21.84 10.52 -4.84
C VAL A 108 21.68 10.67 -3.33
N LYS A 109 20.46 10.80 -2.84
CA LYS A 109 20.13 10.88 -1.41
C LYS A 109 19.89 9.48 -0.84
N PHE A 110 20.04 9.34 0.48
CA PHE A 110 19.58 8.12 1.17
C PHE A 110 18.11 7.82 0.81
N ALA A 111 17.75 6.55 0.64
CA ALA A 111 16.43 6.08 0.24
C ALA A 111 15.93 6.59 -1.13
N GLN A 112 16.81 7.10 -1.96
CA GLN A 112 16.52 7.51 -3.33
C GLN A 112 16.93 6.44 -4.32
N ILE A 113 15.96 5.94 -5.11
CA ILE A 113 16.25 5.09 -6.26
C ILE A 113 16.85 5.98 -7.37
N PRO A 114 18.04 5.68 -7.90
CA PRO A 114 18.65 6.48 -8.96
C PRO A 114 17.72 6.70 -10.15
N GLY A 115 17.62 7.94 -10.61
CA GLY A 115 16.72 8.33 -11.70
C GLY A 115 15.27 8.64 -11.28
N PHE A 116 14.95 8.54 -9.99
CA PHE A 116 13.64 8.88 -9.43
C PHE A 116 13.75 9.94 -8.32
N GLU A 117 12.62 10.54 -7.97
CA GLU A 117 12.54 11.34 -6.75
C GLU A 117 12.76 10.45 -5.51
N GLN A 118 13.34 11.04 -4.46
CA GLN A 118 13.55 10.33 -3.19
C GLN A 118 12.22 9.83 -2.59
N VAL A 119 11.16 10.59 -2.79
CA VAL A 119 9.85 10.37 -2.18
C VAL A 119 8.81 10.15 -3.27
N PHE A 120 8.12 9.02 -3.20
CA PHE A 120 6.91 8.77 -3.98
C PHE A 120 5.70 9.32 -3.23
N ASN A 121 5.06 10.36 -3.78
CA ASN A 121 3.89 10.97 -3.19
C ASN A 121 2.61 10.25 -3.63
N CYS A 122 1.71 9.99 -2.68
CA CYS A 122 0.37 9.50 -2.98
C CYS A 122 -0.56 10.66 -3.37
N GLN A 123 -1.59 10.37 -4.16
CA GLN A 123 -2.51 11.41 -4.64
C GLN A 123 -3.48 11.85 -3.55
N ASN A 124 -3.57 13.15 -3.30
CA ASN A 124 -4.42 13.73 -2.26
C ASN A 124 -5.91 13.41 -2.43
N ASP A 125 -6.39 13.36 -3.69
CA ASP A 125 -7.79 13.06 -3.98
C ASP A 125 -8.17 11.65 -3.51
N ILE A 126 -7.30 10.66 -3.77
CA ILE A 126 -7.51 9.27 -3.32
C ILE A 126 -7.46 9.18 -1.79
N ILE A 127 -6.55 9.92 -1.15
CA ILE A 127 -6.50 10.04 0.31
C ILE A 127 -7.82 10.60 0.85
N GLY A 128 -8.37 11.63 0.20
CA GLY A 128 -9.65 12.23 0.55
C GLY A 128 -10.80 11.23 0.48
N TYR A 129 -10.97 10.53 -0.66
CA TYR A 129 -12.01 9.50 -0.83
C TYR A 129 -11.90 8.38 0.21
N LEU A 130 -10.67 7.91 0.50
CA LEU A 130 -10.46 6.90 1.53
C LEU A 130 -10.81 7.40 2.92
N SER A 131 -10.39 8.60 3.29
CA SER A 131 -10.68 9.20 4.60
C SER A 131 -12.19 9.30 4.82
N ASP A 132 -12.92 9.79 3.83
CA ASP A 132 -14.38 9.86 3.84
C ASP A 132 -15.03 8.48 3.95
N ALA A 133 -14.51 7.49 3.23
CA ALA A 133 -15.02 6.13 3.26
C ALA A 133 -14.80 5.47 4.64
N PHE A 134 -13.65 5.70 5.29
CA PHE A 134 -13.39 5.22 6.65
C PHE A 134 -14.35 5.88 7.66
N GLU A 135 -14.53 7.18 7.59
CA GLU A 135 -15.46 7.90 8.48
C GLU A 135 -16.91 7.42 8.34
N LYS A 136 -17.37 7.21 7.10
CA LYS A 136 -18.75 6.80 6.80
C LYS A 136 -19.04 5.32 7.10
N ARG A 137 -18.05 4.44 6.99
CA ARG A 137 -18.27 2.98 6.95
C ARG A 137 -17.63 2.19 8.07
N THR A 138 -16.71 2.79 8.81
CA THR A 138 -15.98 2.09 9.86
C THR A 138 -15.82 2.97 11.09
N PHE A 139 -15.44 2.35 12.20
CA PHE A 139 -15.07 3.09 13.44
C PHE A 139 -13.53 3.03 13.63
N SER A 140 -12.79 2.62 12.61
CA SER A 140 -11.35 2.46 12.70
C SER A 140 -10.66 3.82 12.66
N LYS A 141 -9.63 3.96 13.47
CA LYS A 141 -8.77 5.16 13.47
C LYS A 141 -7.77 5.06 12.34
N ILE A 142 -7.80 6.05 11.45
CA ILE A 142 -6.81 6.20 10.40
C ILE A 142 -5.74 7.22 10.79
N LYS A 143 -4.54 7.00 10.28
CA LYS A 143 -3.39 7.91 10.37
C LYS A 143 -2.77 8.08 9.00
N LEU A 144 -2.53 9.32 8.62
CA LEU A 144 -1.72 9.62 7.44
C LEU A 144 -0.25 9.43 7.80
N CYS A 145 0.42 8.52 7.10
CA CYS A 145 1.75 8.04 7.47
C CYS A 145 2.78 8.21 6.36
N ASN A 146 4.04 8.34 6.79
CA ASN A 146 5.21 8.21 5.94
C ASN A 146 5.68 6.75 5.98
N TYR A 147 5.75 6.11 4.84
CA TYR A 147 6.15 4.72 4.69
C TYR A 147 7.62 4.62 4.35
N VAL A 148 8.38 3.93 5.18
CA VAL A 148 9.73 3.47 4.86
C VAL A 148 9.62 2.00 4.48
N SER A 149 9.77 1.70 3.20
CA SER A 149 9.56 0.37 2.67
C SER A 149 10.89 -0.32 2.43
N THR A 150 11.08 -1.50 3.03
CA THR A 150 12.33 -2.26 2.97
C THR A 150 12.06 -3.72 2.73
N SER A 151 12.87 -4.37 1.90
CA SER A 151 12.76 -5.83 1.67
C SER A 151 13.32 -6.65 2.82
N VAL A 152 13.89 -6.00 3.84
CA VAL A 152 14.43 -6.64 5.04
C VAL A 152 13.41 -6.53 6.17
N GLU A 153 13.06 -7.65 6.78
CA GLU A 153 12.24 -7.63 7.99
C GLU A 153 13.13 -7.36 9.21
N TYR A 154 12.86 -6.27 9.92
CA TYR A 154 13.65 -5.85 11.08
C TYR A 154 13.25 -6.61 12.33
N HIS A 155 14.17 -7.43 12.84
CA HIS A 155 13.99 -8.27 14.03
C HIS A 155 15.03 -8.04 15.10
N ARG A 156 16.14 -7.36 14.76
CA ARG A 156 17.29 -7.21 15.65
C ARG A 156 17.43 -5.75 16.10
N PRO A 157 17.83 -5.51 17.35
CA PRO A 157 18.04 -4.15 17.87
C PRO A 157 18.99 -3.32 17.01
N GLU A 158 20.08 -3.93 16.49
CA GLU A 158 21.07 -3.22 15.67
C GLU A 158 20.49 -2.72 14.35
N GLN A 159 19.52 -3.47 13.77
CA GLN A 159 18.81 -3.05 12.58
C GLN A 159 17.89 -1.86 12.86
N VAL A 160 17.27 -1.84 14.04
CA VAL A 160 16.43 -0.73 14.49
C VAL A 160 17.25 0.53 14.72
N ASP A 161 18.46 0.39 15.29
CA ASP A 161 19.36 1.51 15.54
C ASP A 161 19.85 2.12 14.22
N HIS A 162 20.21 1.30 13.24
CA HIS A 162 20.53 1.78 11.89
C HIS A 162 19.38 2.59 11.26
N LEU A 163 18.14 2.14 11.44
CA LEU A 163 16.98 2.88 10.93
C LEU A 163 16.78 4.22 11.64
N LYS A 164 17.07 4.31 12.94
CA LYS A 164 17.01 5.59 13.67
C LYS A 164 18.04 6.58 13.15
N GLU A 165 19.23 6.09 12.78
CA GLU A 165 20.23 6.91 12.09
C GLU A 165 19.71 7.40 10.74
N CYS A 166 19.03 6.52 9.99
CA CYS A 166 18.43 6.83 8.69
C CYS A 166 17.22 7.77 8.79
N GLU A 167 16.45 7.75 9.89
CA GLU A 167 15.31 8.64 10.11
C GLU A 167 15.71 10.12 9.97
N HIS A 168 16.86 10.49 10.51
CA HIS A 168 17.40 11.84 10.38
C HIS A 168 17.63 12.24 8.90
N LEU A 169 18.05 11.31 8.08
CA LEU A 169 18.29 11.52 6.65
C LEU A 169 17.00 11.61 5.82
N LEU A 170 15.92 11.01 6.30
CA LEU A 170 14.61 11.02 5.62
C LEU A 170 13.81 12.32 5.88
N GLY A 171 14.12 13.06 6.93
CA GLY A 171 13.36 14.25 7.31
C GLY A 171 11.91 13.97 7.74
N PHE A 172 11.59 12.73 8.14
CA PHE A 172 10.27 12.35 8.64
C PHE A 172 10.27 12.40 10.17
N ALA A 173 9.62 13.41 10.74
CA ALA A 173 9.57 13.57 12.19
C ALA A 173 8.46 12.74 12.87
N ASN A 174 7.36 12.42 12.18
CA ASN A 174 6.16 11.84 12.77
C ASN A 174 5.46 10.87 11.82
N ASN A 175 4.60 10.02 12.39
CA ASN A 175 3.74 9.06 11.67
C ASN A 175 4.55 8.17 10.72
N VAL A 176 5.67 7.60 11.20
CA VAL A 176 6.51 6.74 10.39
C VAL A 176 6.16 5.28 10.63
N VAL A 177 5.93 4.56 9.53
CA VAL A 177 5.67 3.12 9.53
C VAL A 177 6.60 2.41 8.55
N PHE A 178 6.87 1.13 8.83
CA PHE A 178 7.67 0.25 7.98
C PHE A 178 6.81 -0.84 7.35
N ASP A 179 7.10 -1.12 6.09
CA ASP A 179 6.57 -2.29 5.39
C ASP A 179 7.61 -2.88 4.43
N SER A 180 7.22 -3.88 3.65
CA SER A 180 8.17 -4.62 2.81
C SER A 180 7.86 -4.62 1.32
N ASN A 181 6.82 -3.91 0.87
CA ASN A 181 6.43 -3.93 -0.55
C ASN A 181 5.96 -2.59 -1.13
N SER A 182 5.73 -1.56 -0.30
CA SER A 182 5.16 -0.30 -0.79
C SER A 182 6.09 0.46 -1.75
N SER A 183 7.42 0.43 -1.55
CA SER A 183 8.32 1.14 -2.48
C SER A 183 8.41 0.46 -3.85
N GLY A 184 8.29 -0.88 -3.89
CA GLY A 184 8.21 -1.60 -5.16
C GLY A 184 6.92 -1.31 -5.93
N VAL A 185 5.77 -1.23 -5.22
CA VAL A 185 4.50 -0.78 -5.81
C VAL A 185 4.63 0.65 -6.32
N ALA A 186 5.16 1.56 -5.50
CA ALA A 186 5.34 2.96 -5.85
C ALA A 186 6.23 3.15 -7.08
N LEU A 187 7.35 2.41 -7.17
CA LEU A 187 8.25 2.42 -8.31
C LEU A 187 7.54 1.97 -9.59
N ALA A 188 6.81 0.85 -9.55
CA ALA A 188 6.05 0.36 -10.71
C ALA A 188 5.03 1.39 -11.19
N CYS A 189 4.31 2.02 -10.25
CA CYS A 189 3.33 3.05 -10.54
C CYS A 189 3.98 4.33 -11.10
N ALA A 190 5.12 4.76 -10.55
CA ALA A 190 5.87 5.92 -11.05
C ALA A 190 6.35 5.72 -12.50
N LEU A 191 6.88 4.53 -12.82
CA LEU A 191 7.30 4.14 -14.19
C LEU A 191 6.16 4.26 -15.21
N LYS A 192 4.93 3.99 -14.80
CA LYS A 192 3.73 3.98 -15.66
C LYS A 192 2.81 5.17 -15.47
N LYS A 193 3.16 6.10 -14.57
CA LYS A 193 2.33 7.27 -14.20
C LYS A 193 0.93 6.87 -13.73
N VAL A 194 0.85 5.79 -12.96
CA VAL A 194 -0.37 5.25 -12.36
C VAL A 194 -0.48 5.74 -10.91
N ALA A 195 -1.69 6.07 -10.49
CA ALA A 195 -1.96 6.42 -9.10
C ALA A 195 -1.78 5.20 -8.17
N PHE A 196 -1.28 5.44 -6.96
CA PHE A 196 -1.21 4.39 -5.94
C PHE A 196 -1.45 4.93 -4.53
N ILE A 197 -1.84 4.03 -3.64
CA ILE A 197 -1.93 4.29 -2.21
C ILE A 197 -1.73 2.98 -1.43
N SER A 198 -0.99 3.06 -0.32
CA SER A 198 -0.87 1.95 0.63
C SER A 198 -1.79 2.18 1.82
N VAL A 199 -2.56 1.15 2.18
CA VAL A 199 -3.51 1.17 3.31
C VAL A 199 -3.30 -0.08 4.14
N LYS A 200 -2.72 0.08 5.33
CA LYS A 200 -2.23 -1.06 6.12
C LYS A 200 -2.61 -0.97 7.58
N VAL A 201 -2.83 -2.12 8.21
CA VAL A 201 -3.00 -2.22 9.66
C VAL A 201 -1.64 -2.17 10.32
N ILE A 202 -1.49 -1.36 11.37
CA ILE A 202 -0.31 -1.35 12.21
C ILE A 202 -0.38 -2.56 13.16
N GLU A 203 0.49 -3.56 12.97
CA GLU A 203 0.49 -4.78 13.79
C GLU A 203 1.15 -4.59 15.15
N ARG A 204 2.26 -3.88 15.19
CA ARG A 204 3.09 -3.71 16.39
C ARG A 204 4.02 -2.51 16.27
N TYR A 205 4.68 -2.16 17.36
CA TYR A 205 5.86 -1.31 17.29
C TYR A 205 7.07 -2.11 16.80
N ILE A 206 8.06 -1.43 16.24
CA ILE A 206 9.27 -2.06 15.71
C ILE A 206 10.07 -2.82 16.78
N ASP A 207 10.06 -2.31 18.02
CA ASP A 207 10.66 -2.92 19.20
C ASP A 207 9.72 -3.91 19.93
N GLY A 208 8.50 -4.11 19.42
CA GLY A 208 7.47 -4.97 20.00
C GLY A 208 7.53 -6.40 19.49
N GLN A 209 7.11 -7.34 20.33
CA GLN A 209 6.96 -8.74 19.93
C GLN A 209 5.68 -8.97 19.14
N LYS A 210 5.68 -9.98 18.25
CA LYS A 210 4.46 -10.46 17.60
C LYS A 210 3.56 -11.12 18.65
N ASP A 211 2.30 -10.68 18.73
CA ASP A 211 1.29 -11.21 19.64
C ASP A 211 0.09 -11.73 18.86
N ILE A 212 -0.31 -12.96 19.14
CA ILE A 212 -1.43 -13.62 18.48
C ILE A 212 -2.76 -12.86 18.70
N ASN A 213 -2.96 -12.29 19.89
CA ASN A 213 -4.17 -11.56 20.19
C ASN A 213 -4.28 -10.25 19.37
N THR A 214 -3.14 -9.58 19.17
CA THR A 214 -3.08 -8.41 18.29
C THR A 214 -3.34 -8.81 16.83
N TYR A 215 -2.78 -9.94 16.37
CA TYR A 215 -3.08 -10.45 15.05
C TYR A 215 -4.58 -10.74 14.85
N LEU A 216 -5.22 -11.45 15.79
CA LEU A 216 -6.67 -11.74 15.69
C LEU A 216 -7.53 -10.48 15.67
N LYS A 217 -7.14 -9.44 16.41
CA LYS A 217 -7.82 -8.13 16.35
C LYS A 217 -7.58 -7.43 15.01
N ALA A 218 -6.38 -7.57 14.43
CA ALA A 218 -6.03 -6.99 13.14
C ALA A 218 -6.87 -7.56 11.99
N LEU A 219 -7.35 -8.81 12.06
CA LEU A 219 -8.25 -9.40 11.06
C LEU A 219 -9.54 -8.59 10.86
N LYS A 220 -10.06 -7.98 11.93
CA LYS A 220 -11.21 -7.07 11.84
C LYS A 220 -10.85 -5.81 11.06
N GLU A 221 -9.64 -5.28 11.27
CA GLU A 221 -9.20 -4.08 10.60
C GLU A 221 -8.93 -4.32 9.10
N TYR A 222 -8.52 -5.52 8.68
CA TYR A 222 -8.45 -5.87 7.25
C TYR A 222 -9.84 -5.81 6.59
N THR A 223 -10.88 -6.30 7.29
CA THR A 223 -12.27 -6.14 6.81
C THR A 223 -12.67 -4.66 6.72
N ASN A 224 -12.26 -3.81 7.66
CA ASN A 224 -12.55 -2.39 7.63
C ASN A 224 -11.81 -1.67 6.49
N ILE A 225 -10.55 -2.02 6.24
CA ILE A 225 -9.80 -1.57 5.04
C ILE A 225 -10.58 -1.99 3.78
N GLY A 226 -10.99 -3.26 3.69
CA GLY A 226 -11.76 -3.76 2.56
C GLY A 226 -13.04 -2.95 2.31
N LYS A 227 -13.83 -2.68 3.36
CA LYS A 227 -15.06 -1.87 3.27
C LYS A 227 -14.77 -0.45 2.78
N ALA A 228 -13.75 0.20 3.32
CA ALA A 228 -13.40 1.57 2.93
C ALA A 228 -12.90 1.64 1.49
N VAL A 229 -12.00 0.74 1.08
CA VAL A 229 -11.49 0.69 -0.30
C VAL A 229 -12.60 0.36 -1.30
N VAL A 230 -13.49 -0.58 -0.99
CA VAL A 230 -14.66 -0.90 -1.83
C VAL A 230 -15.57 0.31 -1.99
N THR A 231 -15.83 1.07 -0.91
CA THR A 231 -16.61 2.31 -1.00
C THR A 231 -15.90 3.35 -1.87
N CYS A 232 -14.60 3.54 -1.69
CA CYS A 232 -13.78 4.43 -2.50
C CYS A 232 -13.83 4.06 -4.00
N ILE A 233 -13.78 2.76 -4.33
CA ILE A 233 -13.93 2.27 -5.72
C ILE A 233 -15.29 2.69 -6.30
N GLY A 234 -16.36 2.58 -5.51
CA GLY A 234 -17.70 3.01 -5.94
C GLY A 234 -17.76 4.53 -6.19
N ASP A 235 -17.20 5.32 -5.29
CA ASP A 235 -17.21 6.79 -5.38
C ASP A 235 -16.37 7.30 -6.59
N ILE A 236 -15.23 6.68 -6.87
CA ILE A 236 -14.39 6.99 -8.04
C ILE A 236 -15.17 6.67 -9.34
N GLY A 237 -15.76 5.50 -9.45
CA GLY A 237 -16.51 5.08 -10.64
C GLY A 237 -17.71 5.99 -10.94
N HIS A 238 -18.37 6.54 -9.93
CA HIS A 238 -19.44 7.53 -10.11
C HIS A 238 -18.95 8.88 -10.62
N ASN A 239 -17.77 9.33 -10.20
CA ASN A 239 -17.22 10.63 -10.58
C ASN A 239 -16.61 10.64 -11.98
N GLU A 240 -16.02 9.53 -12.45
CA GLU A 240 -15.54 9.41 -13.84
C GLU A 240 -16.69 9.55 -14.86
N VAL A 241 -17.86 9.01 -14.54
CA VAL A 241 -19.07 9.14 -15.40
C VAL A 241 -19.53 10.63 -15.52
N ILE A 242 -19.30 11.43 -14.48
CA ILE A 242 -19.69 12.86 -14.49
C ILE A 242 -18.71 13.71 -15.32
N THR A 243 -17.42 13.37 -15.32
CA THR A 243 -16.41 14.11 -16.07
C THR A 243 -16.42 13.83 -17.58
N GLU A 244 -16.77 12.63 -18.00
CA GLU A 244 -16.93 12.30 -19.43
C GLU A 244 -18.25 12.81 -20.03
N GLY A 245 -19.27 13.08 -19.20
CA GLY A 245 -20.57 13.64 -19.63
C GLY A 245 -20.62 15.16 -19.82
N GLY A 246 -19.58 15.89 -19.39
CA GLY A 246 -19.52 17.36 -19.41
C GLY A 246 -18.84 18.01 -20.60
N GLY A 247 -18.40 17.25 -21.58
CA GLY A 247 -17.72 17.75 -22.79
C GLY A 247 -18.64 17.70 -24.02
N LYS A 248 -19.51 18.70 -24.17
CA LYS A 248 -20.10 19.08 -25.47
C LYS A 248 -19.85 20.52 -25.72
#